data_5df3d2113d4a885fdf61478b32f35830
#
_entry.id   5df3d2113d4a885fdf61478b32f35830
#
_cell.length_a   1.000
_cell.length_b   1.000
_cell.length_c   1.000
_cell.angle_alpha   90.00
_cell.angle_beta   90.00
_cell.angle_gamma   90.00
#
_symmetry.space_group_name_H-M   'P 1'
#
loop_
_entity.id
_entity.type
_entity.pdbx_description
1 polymer ?
#
loop_
_entity_poly.entity_id
_entity_poly.type
_entity_poly.pdbx_seq_one_letter_code
_entity_poly.pdbx_strand_id
1 'polypeptide(L)'
;MLIVVCVLVIVVGTFGTMRIMNGSKYKINSANGIWEDIYVEIGGINQFMQIRGSDKDNPVVLWLHGGPGFPLTYMNYYYQQELESDFTIVCLEQRGCGRTYYENSKSANASLDVMLSDIDEVVEYLKERFDKDKVIIMAQSWGTVIGMKYLEKHPENVSAYVGIGQVTQFAKGKTYSANKAIQIAEKQENLKDAERLRTLVNEFEQAENIEELNIKELEEMILISSKYLKSKGEMSTLKQMVTAMTSPHININDAKWFLFASSTENIISTQNKLMDYMYFGFDINDVALPENVPLYFIQGDCDYITPTDMVQSYYDSIDVEDKCILIIEDVGHTPFLDNPDEFYESVKSCLD
;
A
#
# COMPACT_ATOMS: atom_id res chain seq x y z
N MET A 1 -24.62 -18.86 -29.47
CA MET A 1 -24.56 -17.38 -29.48
C MET A 1 -25.56 -16.78 -28.49
N LEU A 2 -26.86 -17.05 -28.54
CA LEU A 2 -27.87 -16.46 -27.63
C LEU A 2 -27.58 -16.72 -26.14
N ILE A 3 -27.24 -17.97 -25.75
CA ILE A 3 -26.92 -18.33 -24.35
C ILE A 3 -25.74 -17.51 -23.82
N VAL A 4 -24.67 -17.34 -24.60
CA VAL A 4 -23.49 -16.56 -24.21
C VAL A 4 -23.88 -15.08 -24.00
N VAL A 5 -24.71 -14.51 -24.88
CA VAL A 5 -25.22 -13.15 -24.72
C VAL A 5 -26.07 -13.02 -23.47
N CYS A 6 -26.97 -13.96 -23.20
CA CYS A 6 -27.79 -13.97 -21.98
C CYS A 6 -26.92 -14.05 -20.73
N VAL A 7 -25.90 -14.90 -20.69
CA VAL A 7 -24.97 -15.02 -19.57
C VAL A 7 -24.22 -13.69 -19.35
N LEU A 8 -23.69 -13.09 -20.42
CA LEU A 8 -23.00 -11.79 -20.33
C LEU A 8 -23.92 -10.70 -19.79
N VAL A 9 -25.17 -10.62 -20.27
CA VAL A 9 -26.15 -9.63 -19.78
C VAL A 9 -26.45 -9.83 -18.29
N ILE A 10 -26.59 -11.10 -17.84
CA ILE A 10 -26.80 -11.41 -16.41
C ILE A 10 -25.60 -11.00 -15.60
N VAL A 11 -24.39 -11.34 -16.03
CA VAL A 11 -23.14 -10.98 -15.31
C VAL A 11 -22.99 -9.48 -15.21
N VAL A 12 -23.10 -8.74 -16.33
CA VAL A 12 -22.99 -7.28 -16.33
C VAL A 12 -24.09 -6.63 -15.48
N GLY A 13 -25.32 -7.13 -15.57
CA GLY A 13 -26.45 -6.67 -14.76
C GLY A 13 -26.20 -6.90 -13.25
N THR A 14 -25.66 -8.06 -12.88
CA THR A 14 -25.34 -8.38 -11.47
C THR A 14 -24.27 -7.43 -10.93
N PHE A 15 -23.16 -7.26 -11.64
CA PHE A 15 -22.10 -6.32 -11.22
C PHE A 15 -22.60 -4.87 -11.16
N GLY A 16 -23.39 -4.44 -12.15
CA GLY A 16 -24.03 -3.12 -12.14
C GLY A 16 -24.92 -2.89 -10.92
N THR A 17 -25.75 -3.88 -10.58
CA THR A 17 -26.60 -3.83 -9.38
C THR A 17 -25.78 -3.77 -8.10
N MET A 18 -24.74 -4.61 -7.97
CA MET A 18 -23.85 -4.61 -6.81
C MET A 18 -23.13 -3.26 -6.64
N ARG A 19 -22.67 -2.64 -7.74
CA ARG A 19 -22.08 -1.28 -7.70
C ARG A 19 -23.04 -0.24 -7.14
N ILE A 20 -24.30 -0.26 -7.59
CA ILE A 20 -25.33 0.68 -7.10
C ILE A 20 -25.61 0.44 -5.62
N MET A 21 -25.72 -0.82 -5.19
CA MET A 21 -25.95 -1.19 -3.80
C MET A 21 -24.75 -0.75 -2.93
N ASN A 22 -23.52 -1.03 -3.36
CA ASN A 22 -22.33 -0.59 -2.65
C ASN A 22 -22.24 0.93 -2.56
N GLY A 23 -22.50 1.66 -3.67
CA GLY A 23 -22.52 3.12 -3.66
C GLY A 23 -23.57 3.69 -2.72
N SER A 24 -24.75 3.05 -2.60
CA SER A 24 -25.78 3.45 -1.63
C SER A 24 -25.37 3.16 -0.18
N LYS A 25 -24.76 1.99 0.06
CA LYS A 25 -24.33 1.56 1.41
C LYS A 25 -23.21 2.44 1.96
N TYR A 26 -22.22 2.77 1.11
CA TYR A 26 -21.01 3.50 1.50
C TYR A 26 -21.10 5.01 1.23
N LYS A 27 -22.32 5.53 1.08
CA LYS A 27 -22.57 6.95 0.92
C LYS A 27 -22.38 7.67 2.26
N ILE A 28 -21.60 8.74 2.25
CA ILE A 28 -21.52 9.66 3.38
C ILE A 28 -22.79 10.52 3.40
N ASN A 29 -23.54 10.44 4.48
CA ASN A 29 -24.81 11.16 4.64
C ASN A 29 -24.77 12.24 5.73
N SER A 30 -23.61 12.47 6.36
CA SER A 30 -23.43 13.52 7.36
C SER A 30 -23.53 14.90 6.72
N ALA A 31 -24.12 15.87 7.43
CA ALA A 31 -24.22 17.26 6.98
C ALA A 31 -22.83 17.95 6.91
N ASN A 32 -21.88 17.54 7.72
CA ASN A 32 -20.49 18.02 7.70
C ASN A 32 -19.54 17.05 7.01
N GLY A 33 -20.08 16.01 6.37
CA GLY A 33 -19.28 14.99 5.66
C GLY A 33 -18.68 15.50 4.37
N ILE A 34 -17.60 14.83 3.95
CA ILE A 34 -16.91 15.10 2.70
C ILE A 34 -16.75 13.82 1.89
N TRP A 35 -17.02 13.88 0.60
CA TRP A 35 -16.73 12.85 -0.38
C TRP A 35 -16.41 13.50 -1.73
N GLU A 36 -15.14 13.49 -2.07
CA GLU A 36 -14.64 14.11 -3.29
C GLU A 36 -13.60 13.24 -3.98
N ASP A 37 -13.70 13.18 -5.30
CA ASP A 37 -12.68 12.68 -6.21
C ASP A 37 -12.18 13.90 -7.00
N ILE A 38 -10.96 14.37 -6.73
CA ILE A 38 -10.41 15.62 -7.26
C ILE A 38 -9.04 15.44 -7.86
N TYR A 39 -8.68 16.35 -8.75
CA TYR A 39 -7.31 16.58 -9.20
C TYR A 39 -6.80 17.90 -8.62
N VAL A 40 -5.63 17.87 -8.03
CA VAL A 40 -4.96 19.05 -7.47
C VAL A 40 -3.60 19.19 -8.14
N GLU A 41 -3.23 20.42 -8.52
CA GLU A 41 -1.90 20.70 -9.05
C GLU A 41 -0.88 20.60 -7.93
N ILE A 42 -0.03 19.57 -7.99
CA ILE A 42 1.03 19.25 -7.04
C ILE A 42 2.29 18.92 -7.82
N GLY A 43 3.39 19.59 -7.51
CA GLY A 43 4.66 19.37 -8.22
C GLY A 43 4.56 19.65 -9.73
N GLY A 44 3.71 20.61 -10.13
CA GLY A 44 3.48 20.99 -11.52
C GLY A 44 2.70 19.97 -12.37
N ILE A 45 2.01 19.02 -11.74
CA ILE A 45 1.10 18.07 -12.41
C ILE A 45 -0.21 17.92 -11.63
N ASN A 46 -1.28 17.52 -12.30
CA ASN A 46 -2.57 17.24 -11.66
C ASN A 46 -2.55 15.85 -11.00
N GLN A 47 -2.40 15.78 -9.69
CA GLN A 47 -2.44 14.52 -8.94
C GLN A 47 -3.85 14.23 -8.44
N PHE A 48 -4.28 12.99 -8.57
CA PHE A 48 -5.60 12.54 -8.14
C PHE A 48 -5.61 12.27 -6.64
N MET A 49 -6.64 12.78 -5.98
CA MET A 49 -6.94 12.51 -4.58
C MET A 49 -8.40 12.09 -4.41
N GLN A 50 -8.62 11.07 -3.60
CA GLN A 50 -9.93 10.75 -3.07
C GLN A 50 -9.98 11.19 -1.61
N ILE A 51 -10.97 12.04 -1.26
CA ILE A 51 -11.14 12.59 0.09
C ILE A 51 -12.47 12.11 0.64
N ARG A 52 -12.44 11.45 1.80
CA ARG A 52 -13.65 10.91 2.42
C ARG A 52 -13.59 11.03 3.94
N GLY A 53 -14.71 11.42 4.54
CA GLY A 53 -14.89 11.49 5.99
C GLY A 53 -16.31 11.85 6.36
N SER A 54 -16.83 11.32 7.46
CA SER A 54 -18.18 11.65 7.96
C SER A 54 -18.25 13.06 8.54
N ASP A 55 -17.11 13.61 8.94
CA ASP A 55 -16.94 14.96 9.45
C ASP A 55 -15.61 15.53 8.95
N LYS A 56 -15.66 16.61 8.15
CA LYS A 56 -14.46 17.28 7.61
C LYS A 56 -13.59 17.94 8.70
N ASP A 57 -14.14 18.10 9.92
CA ASP A 57 -13.41 18.67 11.05
C ASP A 57 -12.64 17.59 11.85
N ASN A 58 -12.79 16.32 11.52
CA ASN A 58 -11.99 15.22 12.06
C ASN A 58 -10.48 15.39 11.76
N PRO A 59 -9.60 14.69 12.50
CA PRO A 59 -8.19 14.61 12.13
C PRO A 59 -8.00 14.14 10.67
N VAL A 60 -7.06 14.79 9.96
CA VAL A 60 -6.79 14.47 8.56
C VAL A 60 -5.72 13.40 8.46
N VAL A 61 -6.02 12.33 7.75
CA VAL A 61 -5.10 11.24 7.43
C VAL A 61 -4.70 11.33 5.95
N LEU A 62 -3.41 11.47 5.69
CA LEU A 62 -2.85 11.26 4.35
C LEU A 62 -2.44 9.79 4.20
N TRP A 63 -3.17 9.06 3.34
CA TRP A 63 -2.87 7.67 3.02
C TRP A 63 -1.90 7.59 1.85
N LEU A 64 -0.70 7.04 2.12
CA LEU A 64 0.34 6.78 1.13
C LEU A 64 0.31 5.30 0.72
N HIS A 65 -0.10 5.03 -0.51
CA HIS A 65 -0.25 3.66 -1.02
C HIS A 65 1.08 2.96 -1.28
N GLY A 66 1.02 1.64 -1.40
CA GLY A 66 2.15 0.76 -1.69
C GLY A 66 2.58 0.69 -3.16
N GLY A 67 3.45 -0.24 -3.44
CA GLY A 67 4.01 -0.51 -4.75
C GLY A 67 5.53 -0.42 -4.78
N PRO A 68 6.16 0.60 -5.41
CA PRO A 68 5.59 1.80 -6.05
C PRO A 68 4.55 1.51 -7.13
N GLY A 69 3.52 2.38 -7.22
CA GLY A 69 2.59 2.34 -8.34
C GLY A 69 1.34 1.46 -8.17
N PHE A 70 0.95 1.07 -6.95
CA PHE A 70 -0.26 0.27 -6.69
C PHE A 70 -1.31 1.03 -5.86
N PRO A 71 -1.94 2.11 -6.40
CA PRO A 71 -3.05 2.76 -5.73
C PRO A 71 -4.26 1.84 -5.67
N LEU A 72 -4.96 1.85 -4.52
CA LEU A 72 -6.15 1.03 -4.27
C LEU A 72 -7.41 1.88 -4.02
N THR A 73 -7.45 3.13 -4.48
CA THR A 73 -8.55 4.07 -4.25
C THR A 73 -9.91 3.52 -4.66
N TYR A 74 -9.97 2.68 -5.70
CA TYR A 74 -11.19 2.00 -6.12
C TYR A 74 -11.66 0.91 -5.13
N MET A 75 -10.82 0.47 -4.17
CA MET A 75 -11.17 -0.53 -3.15
C MET A 75 -11.48 0.07 -1.78
N ASN A 76 -11.26 1.36 -1.57
CA ASN A 76 -11.44 2.04 -0.28
C ASN A 76 -12.83 1.79 0.34
N TYR A 77 -13.88 1.74 -0.49
CA TYR A 77 -15.24 1.46 -0.04
C TYR A 77 -15.39 0.14 0.73
N TYR A 78 -14.45 -0.78 0.58
CA TYR A 78 -14.49 -2.10 1.22
C TYR A 78 -13.95 -2.06 2.65
N TYR A 79 -12.91 -1.27 2.93
CA TYR A 79 -12.20 -1.31 4.22
C TYR A 79 -12.15 0.03 4.95
N GLN A 80 -12.46 1.15 4.29
CA GLN A 80 -12.23 2.49 4.86
C GLN A 80 -13.42 3.04 5.62
N GLN A 81 -14.61 2.45 5.47
CA GLN A 81 -15.87 3.05 5.94
C GLN A 81 -15.88 3.37 7.45
N GLU A 82 -15.35 2.49 8.29
CA GLU A 82 -15.32 2.72 9.74
C GLU A 82 -14.29 3.80 10.09
N LEU A 83 -13.15 3.82 9.44
CA LEU A 83 -12.16 4.88 9.59
C LEU A 83 -12.71 6.27 9.20
N GLU A 84 -13.63 6.34 8.24
CA GLU A 84 -14.27 7.59 7.80
C GLU A 84 -15.17 8.21 8.88
N SER A 85 -15.54 7.46 9.94
CA SER A 85 -16.28 8.00 11.08
C SER A 85 -15.39 8.85 11.99
N ASP A 86 -14.12 8.49 12.13
CA ASP A 86 -13.20 9.09 13.08
C ASP A 86 -12.19 10.02 12.40
N PHE A 87 -11.95 9.84 11.08
CA PHE A 87 -10.95 10.57 10.31
C PHE A 87 -11.51 11.14 9.00
N THR A 88 -10.89 12.22 8.51
CA THR A 88 -10.98 12.63 7.11
C THR A 88 -9.78 12.03 6.38
N ILE A 89 -10.03 11.03 5.54
CA ILE A 89 -8.99 10.25 4.87
C ILE A 89 -8.77 10.77 3.45
N VAL A 90 -7.53 11.05 3.13
CA VAL A 90 -7.08 11.51 1.81
C VAL A 90 -6.18 10.45 1.21
N CYS A 91 -6.66 9.75 0.19
CA CYS A 91 -5.89 8.77 -0.56
C CYS A 91 -5.31 9.44 -1.80
N LEU A 92 -4.00 9.63 -1.80
CA LEU A 92 -3.25 10.19 -2.93
C LEU A 92 -2.91 9.07 -3.92
N GLU A 93 -3.23 9.22 -5.21
CA GLU A 93 -2.59 8.44 -6.26
C GLU A 93 -1.31 9.15 -6.69
N GLN A 94 -0.18 8.60 -6.24
CA GLN A 94 1.13 9.20 -6.38
C GLN A 94 1.52 9.42 -7.85
N ARG A 95 2.46 10.33 -8.08
CA ARG A 95 3.04 10.60 -9.40
C ARG A 95 3.44 9.32 -10.14
N GLY A 96 3.13 9.24 -11.43
CA GLY A 96 3.52 8.14 -12.30
C GLY A 96 2.68 6.87 -12.16
N CYS A 97 1.54 6.90 -11.45
CA CYS A 97 0.65 5.75 -11.35
C CYS A 97 -0.84 6.13 -11.39
N GLY A 98 -1.70 5.14 -11.58
CA GLY A 98 -3.14 5.27 -11.48
C GLY A 98 -3.74 6.33 -12.40
N ARG A 99 -4.72 7.06 -11.89
CA ARG A 99 -5.40 8.16 -12.58
C ARG A 99 -4.47 9.36 -12.81
N THR A 100 -3.54 9.61 -11.86
CA THR A 100 -2.51 10.65 -11.99
C THR A 100 -1.66 10.45 -13.24
N TYR A 101 -1.25 9.22 -13.54
CA TYR A 101 -0.46 8.87 -14.73
C TYR A 101 -1.20 9.17 -16.03
N TYR A 102 -2.48 8.86 -16.10
CA TYR A 102 -3.27 9.09 -17.32
C TYR A 102 -3.63 10.56 -17.53
N GLU A 103 -3.81 11.33 -16.46
CA GLU A 103 -4.11 12.76 -16.52
C GLU A 103 -2.92 13.57 -17.04
N ASN A 104 -1.68 13.18 -16.71
CA ASN A 104 -0.49 13.98 -16.98
C ASN A 104 0.35 13.48 -18.15
N SER A 105 -0.26 13.05 -19.23
CA SER A 105 0.46 12.58 -20.43
C SER A 105 1.54 11.54 -20.10
N LYS A 106 1.26 10.69 -19.12
CA LYS A 106 2.12 9.58 -18.68
C LYS A 106 3.42 10.05 -18.03
N SER A 107 3.38 11.05 -17.16
CA SER A 107 4.54 11.42 -16.32
C SER A 107 4.94 10.23 -15.45
N ALA A 108 6.23 9.87 -15.50
CA ALA A 108 6.77 8.68 -14.85
C ALA A 108 8.23 8.90 -14.39
N ASN A 109 8.82 7.91 -13.71
CA ASN A 109 10.22 7.88 -13.31
C ASN A 109 10.68 9.07 -12.44
N ALA A 110 9.81 9.48 -11.49
CA ALA A 110 10.18 10.45 -10.48
C ALA A 110 11.35 9.93 -9.62
N SER A 111 12.17 10.85 -9.12
CA SER A 111 13.12 10.55 -8.04
C SER A 111 12.42 10.60 -6.68
N LEU A 112 13.08 10.06 -5.65
CA LEU A 112 12.60 10.17 -4.26
C LEU A 112 12.40 11.64 -3.87
N ASP A 113 13.34 12.54 -4.20
CA ASP A 113 13.22 13.96 -3.84
C ASP A 113 11.99 14.62 -4.47
N VAL A 114 11.65 14.28 -5.71
CA VAL A 114 10.41 14.75 -6.35
C VAL A 114 9.19 14.21 -5.62
N MET A 115 9.18 12.93 -5.23
CA MET A 115 8.08 12.35 -4.47
C MET A 115 7.91 13.01 -3.10
N LEU A 116 9.00 13.28 -2.40
CA LEU A 116 8.96 13.94 -1.10
C LEU A 116 8.50 15.41 -1.22
N SER A 117 8.91 16.11 -2.27
CA SER A 117 8.40 17.46 -2.57
C SER A 117 6.90 17.44 -2.88
N ASP A 118 6.43 16.46 -3.66
CA ASP A 118 4.99 16.30 -3.93
C ASP A 118 4.21 16.05 -2.62
N ILE A 119 4.72 15.20 -1.73
CA ILE A 119 4.06 14.92 -0.45
C ILE A 119 4.02 16.18 0.43
N ASP A 120 5.08 16.97 0.44
CA ASP A 120 5.10 18.22 1.20
C ASP A 120 4.05 19.21 0.70
N GLU A 121 3.96 19.40 -0.62
CA GLU A 121 2.91 20.23 -1.23
C GLU A 121 1.49 19.69 -0.92
N VAL A 122 1.30 18.35 -0.92
CA VAL A 122 0.03 17.73 -0.52
C VAL A 122 -0.29 18.04 0.94
N VAL A 123 0.68 17.87 1.84
CA VAL A 123 0.48 18.13 3.27
C VAL A 123 0.14 19.59 3.52
N GLU A 124 0.85 20.53 2.92
CA GLU A 124 0.54 21.96 3.04
C GLU A 124 -0.86 22.29 2.47
N TYR A 125 -1.23 21.71 1.31
CA TYR A 125 -2.57 21.85 0.77
C TYR A 125 -3.66 21.32 1.73
N LEU A 126 -3.41 20.18 2.39
CA LEU A 126 -4.37 19.59 3.33
C LEU A 126 -4.49 20.41 4.62
N LYS A 127 -3.38 20.93 5.15
CA LYS A 127 -3.35 21.81 6.32
C LYS A 127 -4.16 23.07 6.06
N GLU A 128 -3.95 23.73 4.92
CA GLU A 128 -4.71 24.92 4.52
C GLU A 128 -6.20 24.61 4.32
N ARG A 129 -6.50 23.54 3.58
CA ARG A 129 -7.88 23.16 3.23
C ARG A 129 -8.75 22.82 4.42
N PHE A 130 -8.19 22.13 5.41
CA PHE A 130 -8.92 21.62 6.58
C PHE A 130 -8.65 22.40 7.87
N ASP A 131 -7.93 23.51 7.77
CA ASP A 131 -7.53 24.33 8.94
C ASP A 131 -6.87 23.47 10.05
N LYS A 132 -5.82 22.72 9.65
CA LYS A 132 -5.06 21.82 10.53
C LYS A 132 -3.60 22.24 10.58
N ASP A 133 -2.99 22.16 11.76
CA ASP A 133 -1.55 22.40 11.91
C ASP A 133 -0.72 21.22 11.42
N LYS A 134 -1.24 20.00 11.57
CA LYS A 134 -0.56 18.74 11.27
C LYS A 134 -1.53 17.72 10.65
N VAL A 135 -0.97 16.72 9.97
CA VAL A 135 -1.69 15.57 9.46
C VAL A 135 -1.17 14.27 10.06
N ILE A 136 -1.99 13.22 10.04
CA ILE A 136 -1.55 11.85 10.31
C ILE A 136 -1.04 11.28 8.98
N ILE A 137 0.17 10.70 8.99
CA ILE A 137 0.68 9.93 7.85
C ILE A 137 0.37 8.47 8.07
N MET A 138 -0.52 7.91 7.26
CA MET A 138 -0.80 6.47 7.22
C MET A 138 -0.22 5.90 5.93
N ALA A 139 0.75 5.02 6.06
CA ALA A 139 1.58 4.58 4.95
C ALA A 139 1.61 3.06 4.81
N GLN A 140 1.45 2.53 3.60
CA GLN A 140 1.41 1.10 3.34
C GLN A 140 2.56 0.66 2.43
N SER A 141 3.33 -0.39 2.83
CA SER A 141 4.37 -1.00 2.00
C SER A 141 5.38 0.06 1.48
N TRP A 142 5.54 0.23 0.16
CA TRP A 142 6.32 1.33 -0.43
C TRP A 142 5.99 2.69 0.20
N GLY A 143 4.70 2.95 0.47
CA GLY A 143 4.28 4.18 1.15
C GLY A 143 5.03 4.41 2.46
N THR A 144 5.43 3.35 3.18
CA THR A 144 6.19 3.47 4.42
C THR A 144 7.61 3.99 4.21
N VAL A 145 8.22 3.69 3.07
CA VAL A 145 9.54 4.23 2.70
C VAL A 145 9.48 5.74 2.55
N ILE A 146 8.53 6.22 1.74
CA ILE A 146 8.36 7.67 1.52
C ILE A 146 7.80 8.37 2.77
N GLY A 147 6.91 7.71 3.52
CA GLY A 147 6.36 8.25 4.77
C GLY A 147 7.43 8.44 5.85
N MET A 148 8.32 7.47 6.05
CA MET A 148 9.45 7.58 6.99
C MET A 148 10.45 8.66 6.54
N LYS A 149 10.74 8.76 5.23
CA LYS A 149 11.63 9.80 4.70
C LYS A 149 11.00 11.19 4.75
N TYR A 150 9.67 11.30 4.63
CA TYR A 150 8.95 12.54 4.86
C TYR A 150 9.00 12.93 6.34
N LEU A 151 8.70 11.99 7.23
CA LEU A 151 8.76 12.20 8.68
C LEU A 151 10.14 12.68 9.17
N GLU A 152 11.22 12.11 8.62
CA GLU A 152 12.59 12.53 8.91
C GLU A 152 12.85 14.02 8.56
N LYS A 153 12.27 14.49 7.43
CA LYS A 153 12.51 15.84 6.92
C LYS A 153 11.54 16.89 7.49
N HIS A 154 10.30 16.49 7.76
CA HIS A 154 9.19 17.39 8.11
C HIS A 154 8.38 16.90 9.32
N PRO A 155 9.01 16.57 10.46
CA PRO A 155 8.30 16.08 11.66
C PRO A 155 7.31 17.10 12.23
N GLU A 156 7.53 18.40 11.97
CA GLU A 156 6.64 19.49 12.38
C GLU A 156 5.26 19.40 11.74
N ASN A 157 5.13 18.76 10.59
CA ASN A 157 3.88 18.61 9.84
C ASN A 157 3.09 17.36 10.21
N VAL A 158 3.67 16.45 11.00
CA VAL A 158 3.11 15.13 11.28
C VAL A 158 2.64 15.04 12.74
N SER A 159 1.38 14.69 12.96
CA SER A 159 0.84 14.46 14.29
C SER A 159 1.04 13.03 14.80
N ALA A 160 1.02 12.04 13.90
CA ALA A 160 1.35 10.65 14.14
C ALA A 160 1.72 9.94 12.83
N TYR A 161 2.55 8.92 12.92
CA TYR A 161 2.88 8.03 11.81
C TYR A 161 2.32 6.63 12.05
N VAL A 162 1.64 6.06 11.06
CA VAL A 162 1.12 4.68 11.07
C VAL A 162 1.69 3.93 9.88
N GLY A 163 2.61 3.02 10.11
CA GLY A 163 3.20 2.13 9.09
C GLY A 163 2.45 0.81 9.00
N ILE A 164 1.93 0.46 7.83
CA ILE A 164 1.20 -0.76 7.54
C ILE A 164 2.03 -1.61 6.58
N GLY A 165 2.39 -2.83 6.99
CA GLY A 165 3.33 -3.61 6.18
C GLY A 165 4.64 -2.84 6.01
N GLN A 166 5.27 -2.44 7.12
CA GLN A 166 6.44 -1.56 7.17
C GLN A 166 7.64 -2.16 6.45
N VAL A 167 8.18 -1.43 5.48
CA VAL A 167 9.46 -1.77 4.86
C VAL A 167 10.61 -1.42 5.82
N THR A 168 11.45 -2.39 6.14
CA THR A 168 12.72 -2.19 6.86
C THR A 168 13.91 -2.12 5.91
N GLN A 169 14.19 -3.23 5.22
CA GLN A 169 15.16 -3.38 4.14
C GLN A 169 14.55 -4.34 3.11
N PHE A 170 14.06 -3.81 1.99
CA PHE A 170 13.16 -4.59 1.13
C PHE A 170 13.84 -5.81 0.48
N ALA A 171 15.06 -5.67 -0.06
CA ALA A 171 15.79 -6.79 -0.65
C ALA A 171 16.10 -7.87 0.39
N LYS A 172 16.56 -7.48 1.60
CA LYS A 172 16.78 -8.44 2.70
C LYS A 172 15.50 -9.13 3.15
N GLY A 173 14.36 -8.42 3.12
CA GLY A 173 13.05 -9.03 3.37
C GLY A 173 12.71 -10.12 2.36
N LYS A 174 13.04 -9.93 1.08
CA LYS A 174 12.84 -10.95 0.04
C LYS A 174 13.69 -12.20 0.30
N THR A 175 14.97 -12.03 0.60
CA THR A 175 15.85 -13.18 0.89
C THR A 175 15.48 -13.86 2.21
N TYR A 176 15.06 -13.10 3.24
CA TYR A 176 14.54 -13.67 4.49
C TYR A 176 13.35 -14.59 4.23
N SER A 177 12.36 -14.14 3.48
CA SER A 177 11.16 -14.92 3.16
C SER A 177 11.50 -16.15 2.32
N ALA A 178 12.35 -16.01 1.30
CA ALA A 178 12.81 -17.15 0.50
C ALA A 178 13.54 -18.20 1.37
N ASN A 179 14.39 -17.78 2.31
CA ASN A 179 15.09 -18.68 3.23
C ASN A 179 14.10 -19.39 4.19
N LYS A 180 13.04 -18.72 4.65
CA LYS A 180 11.96 -19.35 5.43
C LYS A 180 11.21 -20.38 4.59
N ALA A 181 10.93 -20.09 3.32
CA ALA A 181 10.31 -21.03 2.39
C ALA A 181 11.22 -22.26 2.13
N ILE A 182 12.53 -22.09 1.99
CA ILE A 182 13.52 -23.18 1.87
C ILE A 182 13.40 -24.12 3.07
N GLN A 183 13.42 -23.59 4.30
CA GLN A 183 13.32 -24.40 5.52
C GLN A 183 12.02 -25.22 5.57
N ILE A 184 10.91 -24.67 5.12
CA ILE A 184 9.62 -25.36 5.08
C ILE A 184 9.63 -26.42 3.98
N ALA A 185 10.16 -26.11 2.79
CA ALA A 185 10.28 -27.05 1.68
C ALA A 185 11.12 -28.29 2.07
N GLU A 186 12.24 -28.07 2.79
CA GLU A 186 13.08 -29.17 3.32
C GLU A 186 12.34 -30.03 4.34
N LYS A 187 11.61 -29.42 5.28
CA LYS A 187 10.79 -30.17 6.25
C LYS A 187 9.67 -30.99 5.57
N GLN A 188 9.22 -30.55 4.40
CA GLN A 188 8.23 -31.27 3.57
C GLN A 188 8.89 -32.23 2.56
N GLU A 189 10.22 -32.41 2.63
CA GLU A 189 11.00 -33.26 1.72
C GLU A 189 10.96 -32.83 0.26
N ASN A 190 10.57 -31.57 -0.03
CA ASN A 190 10.60 -30.99 -1.38
C ASN A 190 11.97 -30.37 -1.68
N LEU A 191 12.98 -31.24 -1.80
CA LEU A 191 14.36 -30.80 -2.03
C LEU A 191 14.55 -30.06 -3.34
N LYS A 192 13.71 -30.33 -4.37
CA LYS A 192 13.77 -29.63 -5.67
C LYS A 192 13.47 -28.13 -5.52
N ASP A 193 12.35 -27.79 -4.85
CA ASP A 193 11.99 -26.38 -4.62
C ASP A 193 13.02 -25.71 -3.70
N ALA A 194 13.50 -26.41 -2.66
CA ALA A 194 14.52 -25.88 -1.75
C ALA A 194 15.85 -25.55 -2.48
N GLU A 195 16.34 -26.43 -3.35
CA GLU A 195 17.56 -26.21 -4.13
C GLU A 195 17.39 -25.07 -5.15
N ARG A 196 16.23 -25.04 -5.85
CA ARG A 196 15.94 -23.95 -6.79
C ARG A 196 15.86 -22.59 -6.09
N LEU A 197 15.21 -22.51 -4.95
CA LEU A 197 15.14 -21.27 -4.14
C LEU A 197 16.54 -20.81 -3.71
N ARG A 198 17.45 -21.72 -3.27
CA ARG A 198 18.84 -21.33 -2.93
C ARG A 198 19.57 -20.72 -4.13
N THR A 199 19.41 -21.31 -5.31
CA THR A 199 19.98 -20.75 -6.53
C THR A 199 19.46 -19.34 -6.78
N LEU A 200 18.13 -19.15 -6.73
CA LEU A 200 17.49 -17.85 -6.98
C LEU A 200 17.87 -16.80 -5.93
N VAL A 201 18.00 -17.18 -4.68
CA VAL A 201 18.49 -16.28 -3.61
C VAL A 201 19.91 -15.82 -3.89
N ASN A 202 20.82 -16.77 -4.24
CA ASN A 202 22.20 -16.43 -4.55
C ASN A 202 22.30 -15.49 -5.77
N GLU A 203 21.48 -15.70 -6.81
CA GLU A 203 21.43 -14.85 -8.00
C GLU A 203 20.86 -13.46 -7.66
N PHE A 204 19.81 -13.41 -6.85
CA PHE A 204 19.21 -12.15 -6.40
C PHE A 204 20.19 -11.30 -5.57
N GLU A 205 20.97 -11.92 -4.68
CA GLU A 205 21.96 -11.25 -3.83
C GLU A 205 23.18 -10.70 -4.57
N GLN A 206 23.38 -11.06 -5.85
CA GLN A 206 24.44 -10.50 -6.68
C GLN A 206 24.09 -9.13 -7.29
N ALA A 207 22.80 -8.79 -7.36
CA ALA A 207 22.36 -7.52 -7.92
C ALA A 207 22.61 -6.36 -6.94
N GLU A 208 23.17 -5.27 -7.44
CA GLU A 208 23.42 -4.04 -6.69
C GLU A 208 22.44 -2.91 -7.04
N ASN A 209 21.65 -3.10 -8.11
CA ASN A 209 20.63 -2.16 -8.57
C ASN A 209 19.52 -2.90 -9.35
N ILE A 210 18.41 -2.18 -9.60
CA ILE A 210 17.22 -2.76 -10.24
C ILE A 210 17.47 -3.22 -11.69
N GLU A 211 18.43 -2.65 -12.40
CA GLU A 211 18.73 -3.01 -13.78
C GLU A 211 19.48 -4.35 -13.88
N GLU A 212 20.19 -4.73 -12.83
CA GLU A 212 20.87 -6.01 -12.71
C GLU A 212 19.95 -7.15 -12.29
N LEU A 213 18.75 -6.84 -11.75
CA LEU A 213 17.79 -7.86 -11.35
C LEU A 213 17.24 -8.62 -12.57
N ASN A 214 17.37 -9.93 -12.55
CA ASN A 214 16.62 -10.78 -13.47
C ASN A 214 15.17 -10.91 -12.96
N ILE A 215 14.28 -10.13 -13.56
CA ILE A 215 12.87 -10.04 -13.13
C ILE A 215 12.16 -11.40 -13.16
N LYS A 216 12.46 -12.24 -14.16
CA LYS A 216 11.84 -13.58 -14.24
C LYS A 216 12.28 -14.49 -13.10
N GLU A 217 13.52 -14.40 -12.68
CA GLU A 217 14.05 -15.16 -11.55
C GLU A 217 13.52 -14.63 -10.22
N LEU A 218 13.36 -13.32 -10.08
CA LEU A 218 12.68 -12.72 -8.93
C LEU A 218 11.22 -13.19 -8.85
N GLU A 219 10.48 -13.16 -9.96
CA GLU A 219 9.10 -13.64 -10.01
C GLU A 219 9.01 -15.15 -9.71
N GLU A 220 9.95 -15.95 -10.20
CA GLU A 220 10.03 -17.38 -9.89
C GLU A 220 10.32 -17.61 -8.40
N MET A 221 11.25 -16.86 -7.80
CA MET A 221 11.55 -16.92 -6.38
C MET A 221 10.31 -16.62 -5.52
N ILE A 222 9.57 -15.55 -5.87
CA ILE A 222 8.33 -15.18 -5.20
C ILE A 222 7.27 -16.27 -5.37
N LEU A 223 7.09 -16.79 -6.58
CA LEU A 223 6.10 -17.82 -6.89
C LEU A 223 6.38 -19.14 -6.15
N ILE A 224 7.65 -19.59 -6.08
CA ILE A 224 8.00 -20.79 -5.33
C ILE A 224 7.82 -20.56 -3.84
N SER A 225 8.27 -19.42 -3.32
CA SER A 225 8.14 -19.07 -1.90
C SER A 225 6.68 -19.05 -1.44
N SER A 226 5.77 -18.50 -2.25
CA SER A 226 4.34 -18.41 -1.94
C SER A 226 3.61 -19.77 -1.80
N LYS A 227 4.22 -20.88 -2.25
CA LYS A 227 3.68 -22.22 -2.01
C LYS A 227 3.77 -22.61 -0.54
N TYR A 228 4.78 -22.10 0.16
CA TYR A 228 5.15 -22.44 1.53
C TYR A 228 4.74 -21.38 2.56
N LEU A 229 4.64 -20.13 2.10
CA LEU A 229 4.35 -18.96 2.92
C LEU A 229 2.94 -18.46 2.61
N LYS A 230 1.97 -18.89 3.42
CA LYS A 230 0.56 -18.54 3.22
C LYS A 230 -0.06 -18.06 4.52
N SER A 231 -0.85 -17.02 4.41
CA SER A 231 -1.82 -16.62 5.42
C SER A 231 -3.17 -17.32 5.16
N LYS A 232 -3.86 -17.74 6.21
CA LYS A 232 -5.19 -18.34 6.10
C LYS A 232 -6.28 -17.30 5.86
N GLY A 233 -6.11 -16.09 6.42
CA GLY A 233 -7.06 -14.99 6.31
C GLY A 233 -6.85 -14.10 5.08
N GLU A 234 -5.79 -14.32 4.30
CA GLU A 234 -5.49 -13.51 3.14
C GLU A 234 -6.66 -13.48 2.14
N MET A 235 -7.03 -12.28 1.72
CA MET A 235 -8.12 -12.08 0.76
C MET A 235 -7.78 -12.76 -0.57
N SER A 236 -8.57 -13.77 -0.95
CA SER A 236 -8.34 -14.49 -2.20
C SER A 236 -8.39 -13.56 -3.42
N THR A 237 -7.60 -13.87 -4.46
CA THR A 237 -7.60 -13.11 -5.72
C THR A 237 -9.00 -12.96 -6.32
N LEU A 238 -9.84 -14.00 -6.24
CA LEU A 238 -11.22 -13.92 -6.71
C LEU A 238 -12.03 -12.88 -5.92
N LYS A 239 -11.91 -12.86 -4.59
CA LYS A 239 -12.59 -11.87 -3.74
C LYS A 239 -12.08 -10.46 -4.05
N GLN A 240 -10.76 -10.27 -4.25
CA GLN A 240 -10.18 -8.99 -4.66
C GLN A 240 -10.77 -8.52 -6.00
N MET A 241 -10.82 -9.39 -7.02
CA MET A 241 -11.40 -9.06 -8.31
C MET A 241 -12.88 -8.69 -8.21
N VAL A 242 -13.69 -9.46 -7.48
CA VAL A 242 -15.11 -9.16 -7.27
C VAL A 242 -15.28 -7.83 -6.55
N THR A 243 -14.49 -7.58 -5.49
CA THR A 243 -14.49 -6.30 -4.77
C THR A 243 -14.16 -5.15 -5.71
N ALA A 244 -13.10 -5.25 -6.50
CA ALA A 244 -12.75 -4.23 -7.48
C ALA A 244 -13.87 -3.97 -8.50
N MET A 245 -14.43 -5.03 -9.10
CA MET A 245 -15.48 -4.93 -10.13
C MET A 245 -16.81 -4.38 -9.59
N THR A 246 -17.10 -4.59 -8.31
CA THR A 246 -18.31 -4.08 -7.65
C THR A 246 -18.11 -2.72 -6.97
N SER A 247 -16.93 -2.12 -7.10
CA SER A 247 -16.61 -0.82 -6.57
C SER A 247 -17.48 0.28 -7.17
N PRO A 248 -18.11 1.16 -6.38
CA PRO A 248 -18.79 2.33 -6.87
C PRO A 248 -17.83 3.38 -7.45
N HIS A 249 -16.53 3.29 -7.13
CA HIS A 249 -15.51 4.29 -7.45
C HIS A 249 -14.63 3.92 -8.65
N ILE A 250 -14.65 2.65 -9.10
CA ILE A 250 -13.81 2.20 -10.21
C ILE A 250 -14.19 2.90 -11.52
N ASN A 251 -13.18 3.35 -12.26
CA ASN A 251 -13.35 3.93 -13.58
C ASN A 251 -12.46 3.23 -14.63
N ILE A 252 -12.49 3.70 -15.86
CA ILE A 252 -11.75 3.10 -16.97
C ILE A 252 -10.23 3.22 -16.81
N ASN A 253 -9.74 4.27 -16.16
CA ASN A 253 -8.31 4.47 -15.94
C ASN A 253 -7.78 3.51 -14.88
N ASP A 254 -8.59 3.20 -13.84
CA ASP A 254 -8.25 2.17 -12.85
C ASP A 254 -8.09 0.80 -13.52
N ALA A 255 -9.04 0.43 -14.38
CA ALA A 255 -8.98 -0.84 -15.11
C ALA A 255 -7.76 -0.91 -16.05
N LYS A 256 -7.47 0.20 -16.78
CA LYS A 256 -6.27 0.28 -17.63
C LYS A 256 -4.99 0.17 -16.80
N TRP A 257 -4.94 0.87 -15.66
CA TRP A 257 -3.77 0.83 -14.79
C TRP A 257 -3.57 -0.55 -14.19
N PHE A 258 -4.63 -1.20 -13.70
CA PHE A 258 -4.56 -2.57 -13.21
C PHE A 258 -3.97 -3.54 -14.24
N LEU A 259 -4.43 -3.47 -15.49
CA LEU A 259 -3.89 -4.29 -16.57
C LEU A 259 -2.42 -3.96 -16.89
N PHE A 260 -2.05 -2.68 -16.87
CA PHE A 260 -0.67 -2.24 -17.08
C PHE A 260 0.24 -2.69 -15.93
N ALA A 261 -0.18 -2.48 -14.70
CA ALA A 261 0.57 -2.78 -13.49
C ALA A 261 0.64 -4.28 -13.16
N SER A 262 -0.12 -5.13 -13.87
CA SER A 262 -0.01 -6.59 -13.75
C SER A 262 1.33 -7.16 -14.26
N SER A 263 2.13 -6.37 -14.98
CA SER A 263 3.48 -6.71 -15.40
C SER A 263 4.50 -5.94 -14.58
N THR A 264 5.42 -6.67 -13.93
CA THR A 264 6.54 -6.09 -13.18
C THR A 264 7.42 -5.20 -14.08
N GLU A 265 7.64 -5.61 -15.34
CA GLU A 265 8.40 -4.81 -16.30
C GLU A 265 7.74 -3.45 -16.58
N ASN A 266 6.40 -3.41 -16.67
CA ASN A 266 5.66 -2.17 -16.87
C ASN A 266 5.79 -1.23 -15.65
N ILE A 267 5.71 -1.76 -14.44
CA ILE A 267 5.91 -0.98 -13.22
C ILE A 267 7.34 -0.43 -13.17
N ILE A 268 8.34 -1.25 -13.43
CA ILE A 268 9.74 -0.80 -13.51
C ILE A 268 9.88 0.31 -14.56
N SER A 269 9.23 0.20 -15.72
CA SER A 269 9.32 1.23 -16.76
C SER A 269 8.81 2.61 -16.32
N THR A 270 7.91 2.67 -15.36
CA THR A 270 7.29 3.90 -14.83
C THR A 270 7.83 4.33 -13.47
N GLN A 271 8.45 3.42 -12.71
CA GLN A 271 8.86 3.62 -11.32
C GLN A 271 10.31 3.18 -11.05
N ASN A 272 11.14 3.06 -12.09
CA ASN A 272 12.49 2.51 -12.00
C ASN A 272 13.30 3.07 -10.81
N LYS A 273 13.42 4.40 -10.71
CA LYS A 273 14.23 5.05 -9.67
C LYS A 273 13.69 4.80 -8.25
N LEU A 274 12.37 4.72 -8.10
CA LEU A 274 11.74 4.46 -6.81
C LEU A 274 11.86 2.99 -6.42
N MET A 275 11.75 2.09 -7.40
CA MET A 275 12.00 0.66 -7.20
C MET A 275 13.46 0.42 -6.81
N ASP A 276 14.41 1.04 -7.52
CA ASP A 276 15.83 0.95 -7.21
C ASP A 276 16.12 1.42 -5.78
N TYR A 277 15.58 2.59 -5.42
CA TYR A 277 15.74 3.11 -4.05
C TYR A 277 15.13 2.19 -2.99
N MET A 278 13.92 1.64 -3.22
CA MET A 278 13.27 0.73 -2.28
C MET A 278 14.06 -0.55 -2.07
N TYR A 279 14.60 -1.12 -3.15
CA TYR A 279 15.32 -2.40 -3.07
C TYR A 279 16.73 -2.23 -2.52
N PHE A 280 17.46 -1.20 -2.94
CA PHE A 280 18.91 -1.12 -2.73
C PHE A 280 19.35 0.14 -1.95
N GLY A 281 18.54 1.18 -1.93
CA GLY A 281 18.89 2.47 -1.32
C GLY A 281 18.28 2.74 0.05
N PHE A 282 17.24 1.98 0.46
CA PHE A 282 16.53 2.24 1.72
C PHE A 282 16.88 1.23 2.81
N ASP A 283 17.36 1.76 3.93
CA ASP A 283 17.44 1.07 5.21
C ASP A 283 16.73 1.93 6.27
N ILE A 284 15.74 1.36 6.96
CA ILE A 284 14.97 2.09 7.98
C ILE A 284 15.85 2.52 9.15
N ASN A 285 16.96 1.80 9.41
CA ASN A 285 17.90 2.14 10.49
C ASN A 285 18.69 3.42 10.22
N ASP A 286 18.74 3.85 8.96
CA ASP A 286 19.40 5.11 8.55
C ASP A 286 18.46 6.32 8.64
N VAL A 287 17.18 6.11 9.01
CA VAL A 287 16.19 7.19 9.16
C VAL A 287 16.31 7.82 10.54
N ALA A 288 16.57 9.11 10.59
CA ALA A 288 16.58 9.88 11.85
C ALA A 288 15.14 10.04 12.35
N LEU A 289 14.84 9.42 13.50
CA LEU A 289 13.51 9.48 14.10
C LEU A 289 13.31 10.76 14.90
N PRO A 290 12.15 11.44 14.77
CA PRO A 290 11.81 12.57 15.61
C PRO A 290 11.41 12.10 17.03
N GLU A 291 11.79 12.87 18.05
CA GLU A 291 11.49 12.55 19.46
C GLU A 291 10.00 12.71 19.82
N ASN A 292 9.27 13.56 19.09
CA ASN A 292 7.94 14.04 19.50
C ASN A 292 6.81 13.65 18.52
N VAL A 293 7.02 12.66 17.68
CA VAL A 293 5.96 12.12 16.81
C VAL A 293 5.71 10.65 17.15
N PRO A 294 4.50 10.29 17.53
CA PRO A 294 4.13 8.90 17.79
C PRO A 294 4.36 8.00 16.57
N LEU A 295 4.92 6.81 16.80
CA LEU A 295 5.24 5.82 15.75
C LEU A 295 4.47 4.53 15.98
N TYR A 296 3.53 4.22 15.11
CA TYR A 296 2.70 3.04 15.20
C TYR A 296 2.93 2.13 14.00
N PHE A 297 2.97 0.81 14.24
CA PHE A 297 3.14 -0.20 13.20
C PHE A 297 2.00 -1.20 13.28
N ILE A 298 1.37 -1.49 12.15
CA ILE A 298 0.31 -2.50 12.01
C ILE A 298 0.77 -3.54 11.01
N GLN A 299 0.96 -4.77 11.46
CA GLN A 299 1.51 -5.88 10.70
C GLN A 299 0.56 -7.08 10.69
N GLY A 300 0.53 -7.82 9.59
CA GLY A 300 -0.01 -9.17 9.61
C GLY A 300 1.04 -10.16 10.15
N ASP A 301 0.65 -11.13 10.96
CA ASP A 301 1.58 -12.16 11.48
C ASP A 301 2.19 -13.04 10.38
N CYS A 302 1.51 -13.12 9.24
CA CYS A 302 1.92 -13.85 8.03
C CYS A 302 2.38 -12.90 6.90
N ASP A 303 2.84 -11.69 7.21
CA ASP A 303 3.45 -10.82 6.19
C ASP A 303 4.85 -11.32 5.81
N TYR A 304 4.95 -11.84 4.59
CA TYR A 304 6.20 -12.31 3.99
C TYR A 304 6.68 -11.39 2.84
N ILE A 305 6.03 -10.26 2.63
CA ILE A 305 6.47 -9.23 1.69
C ILE A 305 7.38 -8.25 2.42
N THR A 306 6.96 -7.81 3.60
CA THR A 306 7.72 -7.04 4.58
C THR A 306 7.70 -7.80 5.92
N PRO A 307 8.63 -8.76 6.11
CA PRO A 307 8.51 -9.76 7.16
C PRO A 307 8.34 -9.17 8.56
N THR A 308 7.28 -9.59 9.24
CA THR A 308 6.88 -9.11 10.57
C THR A 308 8.00 -9.26 11.59
N ASP A 309 8.77 -10.36 11.54
CA ASP A 309 9.93 -10.57 12.41
C ASP A 309 11.00 -9.46 12.26
N MET A 310 11.17 -8.93 11.03
CA MET A 310 12.12 -7.83 10.77
C MET A 310 11.57 -6.49 11.29
N VAL A 311 10.27 -6.26 11.16
CA VAL A 311 9.61 -5.06 11.70
C VAL A 311 9.61 -5.08 13.22
N GLN A 312 9.33 -6.22 13.84
CA GLN A 312 9.42 -6.40 15.29
C GLN A 312 10.84 -6.11 15.79
N SER A 313 11.86 -6.64 15.11
CA SER A 313 13.26 -6.39 15.47
C SER A 313 13.63 -4.90 15.38
N TYR A 314 13.14 -4.20 14.36
CA TYR A 314 13.30 -2.76 14.26
C TYR A 314 12.58 -2.02 15.38
N TYR A 315 11.31 -2.35 15.65
CA TYR A 315 10.52 -1.78 16.73
C TYR A 315 11.20 -1.91 18.10
N ASP A 316 11.77 -3.07 18.37
CA ASP A 316 12.49 -3.33 19.63
C ASP A 316 13.79 -2.52 19.76
N SER A 317 14.38 -2.12 18.63
CA SER A 317 15.65 -1.39 18.57
C SER A 317 15.54 0.12 18.70
N ILE A 318 14.39 0.71 18.37
CA ILE A 318 14.21 2.17 18.39
C ILE A 318 13.89 2.70 19.78
N ASP A 319 14.46 3.86 20.13
CA ASP A 319 14.22 4.57 21.40
C ASP A 319 13.28 5.75 21.17
N VAL A 320 11.98 5.45 21.02
CA VAL A 320 10.90 6.42 20.88
C VAL A 320 9.91 6.17 22.01
N GLU A 321 9.53 7.21 22.75
CA GLU A 321 8.69 7.10 23.94
C GLU A 321 7.27 6.63 23.59
N ASP A 322 6.67 7.23 22.57
CA ASP A 322 5.31 6.89 22.10
C ASP A 322 5.41 6.01 20.84
N LYS A 323 5.46 4.72 21.03
CA LYS A 323 5.47 3.73 19.95
C LYS A 323 4.60 2.52 20.29
N CYS A 324 3.96 1.95 19.28
CA CYS A 324 3.21 0.71 19.39
C CYS A 324 3.41 -0.16 18.13
N ILE A 325 3.42 -1.47 18.32
CA ILE A 325 3.29 -2.43 17.21
C ILE A 325 2.10 -3.34 17.50
N LEU A 326 1.18 -3.42 16.53
CA LEU A 326 0.00 -4.29 16.58
C LEU A 326 0.14 -5.34 15.48
N ILE A 327 0.03 -6.61 15.87
CA ILE A 327 0.15 -7.74 14.97
C ILE A 327 -1.21 -8.41 14.87
N ILE A 328 -1.80 -8.39 13.67
CA ILE A 328 -3.10 -9.00 13.38
C ILE A 328 -2.86 -10.44 12.95
N GLU A 329 -3.55 -11.37 13.62
CA GLU A 329 -3.38 -12.82 13.40
C GLU A 329 -4.00 -13.30 12.09
N ASP A 330 -3.39 -14.32 11.48
CA ASP A 330 -3.84 -15.00 10.26
C ASP A 330 -3.97 -14.08 9.02
N VAL A 331 -3.38 -12.88 9.00
CA VAL A 331 -3.39 -11.97 7.85
C VAL A 331 -2.00 -11.75 7.25
N GLY A 332 -1.99 -11.32 5.98
CA GLY A 332 -0.77 -11.08 5.23
C GLY A 332 -0.36 -9.61 5.17
N HIS A 333 0.14 -9.21 4.00
CA HIS A 333 0.71 -7.88 3.74
C HIS A 333 -0.32 -6.74 3.69
N THR A 334 -1.59 -7.06 3.54
CA THR A 334 -2.68 -6.07 3.41
C THR A 334 -3.75 -6.29 4.48
N PRO A 335 -3.43 -6.08 5.77
CA PRO A 335 -4.36 -6.37 6.87
C PRO A 335 -5.70 -5.64 6.72
N PHE A 336 -5.72 -4.46 6.14
CA PHE A 336 -6.94 -3.71 5.84
C PHE A 336 -7.85 -4.37 4.79
N LEU A 337 -7.32 -5.24 3.92
CA LEU A 337 -8.11 -6.05 2.99
C LEU A 337 -8.47 -7.41 3.57
N ASP A 338 -7.57 -7.99 4.34
CA ASP A 338 -7.69 -9.34 4.87
C ASP A 338 -8.68 -9.39 6.04
N ASN A 339 -8.56 -8.46 7.00
CA ASN A 339 -9.41 -8.31 8.17
C ASN A 339 -9.70 -6.82 8.48
N PRO A 340 -10.61 -6.16 7.71
CA PRO A 340 -10.90 -4.73 7.87
C PRO A 340 -11.33 -4.31 9.27
N ASP A 341 -12.12 -5.14 9.95
CA ASP A 341 -12.68 -4.82 11.27
C ASP A 341 -11.55 -4.73 12.32
N GLU A 342 -10.66 -5.72 12.36
CA GLU A 342 -9.53 -5.73 13.29
C GLU A 342 -8.46 -4.68 12.91
N PHE A 343 -8.32 -4.40 11.63
CA PHE A 343 -7.47 -3.30 11.17
C PHE A 343 -7.99 -1.96 11.67
N TYR A 344 -9.30 -1.69 11.58
CA TYR A 344 -9.91 -0.48 12.13
C TYR A 344 -9.68 -0.36 13.64
N GLU A 345 -9.97 -1.40 14.41
CA GLU A 345 -9.75 -1.41 15.86
C GLU A 345 -8.26 -1.17 16.20
N SER A 346 -7.35 -1.71 15.41
CA SER A 346 -5.91 -1.48 15.57
C SER A 346 -5.54 -0.01 15.33
N VAL A 347 -6.04 0.59 14.24
CA VAL A 347 -5.80 2.02 13.96
C VAL A 347 -6.35 2.89 15.07
N LYS A 348 -7.57 2.61 15.53
CA LYS A 348 -8.22 3.34 16.59
C LYS A 348 -7.44 3.25 17.90
N SER A 349 -7.00 2.05 18.28
CA SER A 349 -6.20 1.84 19.49
C SER A 349 -4.86 2.59 19.49
N CYS A 350 -4.31 2.88 18.30
CA CYS A 350 -3.07 3.65 18.15
C CYS A 350 -3.32 5.17 18.27
N LEU A 351 -4.47 5.65 17.80
CA LEU A 351 -4.70 7.09 17.58
C LEU A 351 -5.66 7.74 18.59
N ASP A 352 -6.32 6.95 19.46
CA ASP A 352 -7.11 7.42 20.61
C ASP A 352 -6.19 7.76 21.81
#